data_8ed53d12666286c3f84729e886b5372e
#
_entry.id   8ed53d12666286c3f84729e886b5372e
#
_cell.length_a   1.000
_cell.length_b   1.000
_cell.length_c   1.000
_cell.angle_alpha   90.00
_cell.angle_beta   90.00
_cell.angle_gamma   90.00
#
_symmetry.space_group_name_H-M   'P 1'
#
loop_
_entity.id
_entity.type
_entity.pdbx_description
1 polymer ?
#
loop_
_entity_poly.entity_id
_entity_poly.type
_entity_poly.pdbx_seq_one_letter_code
_entity_poly.pdbx_strand_id
1 'polypeptide(L)'
;MKITDLRVYLTRPEGSNRSWLFVEVDTDEGITGVGESTNSGGGGALVVGRAYEMLKNDLEGQDFSEGLVGQDPNNIDAIWHRIYRRFGTLGSRGFGTTLASGIDMALWDIKGKAVGRPVWDLLGGKMRESVPIYSHVGSIDNIDACVADAKRQIALGYQALKLDPFSPEMNKHHRRYIDGKISPAGAEYADDLMTALREAVGPNVELMIDAHGNFDVSTATELCNRMMKHNLTWFEEPLQPESIDAHRQLRRNTDINLCIGERKYTRWDFAPYLQEGLVNYIMPDICWTGGISEMKRIAILAETYYVPISPHDASGAFNVITGAHVLMNVPNIYRLEMSDHSLNNYNSVITEPLDIREGHLHLPDKPGLGYELDHDFIASHPDPEWARLHA
;
A
#
# COMPACT_ATOMS: atom_id res chain seq x y z
N MET A 1 18.28 19.24 -16.66
CA MET A 1 17.56 17.95 -16.86
C MET A 1 16.12 18.23 -17.27
N LYS A 2 15.61 17.52 -18.26
CA LYS A 2 14.22 17.59 -18.70
C LYS A 2 13.69 16.19 -18.92
N ILE A 3 12.41 15.97 -18.62
CA ILE A 3 11.70 14.74 -18.94
C ILE A 3 11.60 14.61 -20.45
N THR A 4 11.98 13.47 -21.02
CA THR A 4 11.93 13.19 -22.46
C THR A 4 10.89 12.17 -22.83
N ASP A 5 10.59 11.23 -21.93
CA ASP A 5 9.58 10.19 -22.16
C ASP A 5 8.94 9.70 -20.87
N LEU A 6 7.78 9.05 -21.02
CA LEU A 6 7.05 8.32 -20.03
C LEU A 6 6.66 6.97 -20.61
N ARG A 7 7.12 5.88 -20.00
CA ARG A 7 6.84 4.51 -20.42
C ARG A 7 5.99 3.81 -19.37
N VAL A 8 5.03 3.03 -19.81
CA VAL A 8 4.05 2.36 -18.94
C VAL A 8 4.10 0.87 -19.19
N TYR A 9 4.17 0.10 -18.11
CA TYR A 9 4.22 -1.35 -18.16
C TYR A 9 3.13 -1.94 -17.27
N LEU A 10 2.30 -2.78 -17.85
CA LEU A 10 1.33 -3.56 -17.10
C LEU A 10 1.71 -5.04 -17.23
N THR A 11 2.18 -5.63 -16.14
CA THR A 11 2.64 -7.02 -16.08
C THR A 11 1.79 -7.84 -15.13
N ARG A 12 1.68 -9.14 -15.42
CA ARG A 12 1.00 -10.10 -14.55
C ARG A 12 1.97 -11.22 -14.20
N PRO A 13 2.55 -11.23 -12.97
CA PRO A 13 3.42 -12.32 -12.55
C PRO A 13 2.75 -13.68 -12.65
N GLU A 14 3.54 -14.73 -12.87
CA GLU A 14 3.04 -16.09 -13.02
C GLU A 14 2.26 -16.55 -11.78
N GLY A 15 1.10 -17.16 -12.00
CA GLY A 15 0.20 -17.59 -10.92
C GLY A 15 -0.54 -16.47 -10.20
N SER A 16 -0.30 -15.20 -10.54
CA SER A 16 -1.03 -14.06 -9.98
C SER A 16 -2.35 -13.83 -10.72
N ASN A 17 -3.38 -13.48 -9.97
CA ASN A 17 -4.63 -12.94 -10.50
C ASN A 17 -4.64 -11.40 -10.54
N ARG A 18 -3.53 -10.76 -10.13
CA ARG A 18 -3.34 -9.31 -10.09
C ARG A 18 -2.30 -8.89 -11.10
N SER A 19 -2.54 -7.75 -11.75
CA SER A 19 -1.56 -7.10 -12.63
C SER A 19 -0.98 -5.89 -11.95
N TRP A 20 0.33 -5.68 -12.12
CA TRP A 20 1.07 -4.57 -11.56
C TRP A 20 1.39 -3.53 -12.64
N LEU A 21 1.22 -2.27 -12.29
CA LEU A 21 1.42 -1.13 -13.16
C LEU A 21 2.67 -0.36 -12.75
N PHE A 22 3.70 -0.44 -13.58
CA PHE A 22 4.91 0.33 -13.43
C PHE A 22 4.96 1.48 -14.42
N VAL A 23 5.64 2.55 -14.02
CA VAL A 23 5.91 3.70 -14.87
C VAL A 23 7.38 4.06 -14.77
N GLU A 24 8.00 4.31 -15.93
CA GLU A 24 9.35 4.88 -16.02
C GLU A 24 9.30 6.26 -16.62
N VAL A 25 10.11 7.15 -16.08
CA VAL A 25 10.28 8.52 -16.54
C VAL A 25 11.73 8.67 -17.01
N ASP A 26 11.90 8.99 -18.29
CA ASP A 26 13.22 9.20 -18.91
C ASP A 26 13.60 10.68 -18.95
N THR A 27 14.89 10.96 -18.91
CA THR A 27 15.43 12.33 -18.98
C THR A 27 16.44 12.51 -20.10
N ASP A 28 16.67 13.78 -20.50
CA ASP A 28 17.68 14.18 -21.49
C ASP A 28 19.13 13.97 -21.00
N GLU A 29 19.33 13.65 -19.72
CA GLU A 29 20.63 13.32 -19.16
C GLU A 29 20.86 11.77 -19.07
N GLY A 30 19.94 10.97 -19.63
CA GLY A 30 20.05 9.51 -19.66
C GLY A 30 19.75 8.85 -18.32
N ILE A 31 19.11 9.56 -17.39
CA ILE A 31 18.65 9.02 -16.11
C ILE A 31 17.19 8.61 -16.26
N THR A 32 16.87 7.38 -15.87
CA THR A 32 15.52 6.84 -15.81
C THR A 32 15.12 6.62 -14.35
N GLY A 33 13.94 7.06 -13.96
CA GLY A 33 13.35 6.75 -12.66
C GLY A 33 12.13 5.87 -12.79
N VAL A 34 11.91 5.01 -11.81
CA VAL A 34 10.83 4.04 -11.76
C VAL A 34 9.84 4.35 -10.64
N GLY A 35 8.56 4.11 -10.91
CA GLY A 35 7.49 4.17 -9.93
C GLY A 35 6.41 3.11 -10.17
N GLU A 36 5.50 2.99 -9.23
CA GLU A 36 4.40 2.04 -9.28
C GLU A 36 3.08 2.71 -8.97
N SER A 37 2.03 2.32 -9.70
CA SER A 37 0.65 2.79 -9.50
C SER A 37 -0.34 1.63 -9.58
N THR A 38 0.07 0.48 -9.10
CA THR A 38 -0.82 -0.68 -9.01
C THR A 38 -2.00 -0.34 -8.11
N ASN A 39 -3.21 -0.63 -8.59
CA ASN A 39 -4.43 -0.56 -7.79
C ASN A 39 -5.01 -1.97 -7.68
N SER A 40 -5.31 -2.40 -6.46
CA SER A 40 -5.73 -3.78 -6.14
C SER A 40 -7.03 -4.22 -6.82
N GLY A 41 -7.75 -3.34 -7.48
CA GLY A 41 -9.08 -3.62 -8.01
C GLY A 41 -9.14 -3.87 -9.52
N GLY A 42 -9.30 -5.11 -9.97
CA GLY A 42 -9.80 -5.49 -11.29
C GLY A 42 -9.20 -4.72 -12.47
N GLY A 43 -10.02 -4.04 -13.27
CA GLY A 43 -9.58 -3.21 -14.40
C GLY A 43 -8.95 -1.86 -14.07
N GLY A 44 -8.74 -1.54 -12.79
CA GLY A 44 -8.22 -0.23 -12.36
C GLY A 44 -6.84 0.08 -12.93
N ALA A 45 -5.95 -0.90 -12.96
CA ALA A 45 -4.60 -0.73 -13.52
C ALA A 45 -4.62 -0.39 -15.02
N LEU A 46 -5.55 -0.97 -15.81
CA LEU A 46 -5.74 -0.63 -17.22
C LEU A 46 -6.14 0.83 -17.41
N VAL A 47 -7.08 1.32 -16.59
CA VAL A 47 -7.57 2.72 -16.66
C VAL A 47 -6.45 3.69 -16.30
N VAL A 48 -5.70 3.38 -15.23
CA VAL A 48 -4.56 4.21 -14.79
C VAL A 48 -3.44 4.20 -15.84
N GLY A 49 -3.13 3.04 -16.42
CA GLY A 49 -2.14 2.92 -17.50
C GLY A 49 -2.48 3.80 -18.70
N ARG A 50 -3.73 3.77 -19.16
CA ARG A 50 -4.19 4.64 -20.27
C ARG A 50 -4.13 6.13 -19.89
N ALA A 51 -4.41 6.47 -18.65
CA ALA A 51 -4.30 7.86 -18.20
C ALA A 51 -2.85 8.37 -18.20
N TYR A 52 -1.87 7.53 -17.94
CA TYR A 52 -0.45 7.90 -18.08
C TYR A 52 -0.07 8.23 -19.53
N GLU A 53 -0.59 7.49 -20.50
CA GLU A 53 -0.38 7.82 -21.92
C GLU A 53 -0.92 9.21 -22.27
N MET A 54 -2.03 9.62 -21.63
CA MET A 54 -2.59 10.96 -21.79
C MET A 54 -1.80 12.04 -21.04
N LEU A 55 -1.04 11.69 -20.00
CA LEU A 55 -0.19 12.62 -19.26
C LEU A 55 1.15 12.87 -19.95
N LYS A 56 1.58 11.97 -20.83
CA LYS A 56 2.85 12.05 -21.53
C LYS A 56 2.95 13.33 -22.37
N ASN A 57 1.95 13.60 -23.17
CA ASN A 57 1.93 14.68 -24.14
C ASN A 57 0.92 15.76 -23.75
N ASP A 58 1.19 16.97 -24.25
CA ASP A 58 0.23 18.05 -24.19
C ASP A 58 -1.04 17.72 -24.97
N LEU A 59 -2.21 17.89 -24.37
CA LEU A 59 -3.49 17.77 -25.07
C LEU A 59 -3.81 19.15 -25.66
N GLU A 60 -3.52 19.34 -26.94
CA GLU A 60 -3.76 20.62 -27.65
C GLU A 60 -5.13 21.22 -27.33
N GLY A 61 -5.13 22.48 -26.93
CA GLY A 61 -6.34 23.29 -26.77
C GLY A 61 -7.03 23.23 -25.41
N GLN A 62 -6.40 22.73 -24.37
CA GLN A 62 -6.97 22.76 -23.01
C GLN A 62 -6.15 23.64 -22.07
N ASP A 63 -6.80 24.48 -21.25
CA ASP A 63 -6.20 25.45 -20.32
C ASP A 63 -5.27 24.87 -19.24
N PHE A 64 -5.10 23.56 -19.16
CA PHE A 64 -4.23 22.83 -18.22
C PHE A 64 -3.33 21.82 -18.94
N SER A 65 -2.86 22.17 -20.09
CA SER A 65 -2.37 21.29 -21.14
C SER A 65 -0.89 20.93 -21.08
N GLU A 66 -0.11 21.34 -20.07
CA GLU A 66 1.29 20.95 -20.00
C GLU A 66 1.42 19.46 -19.67
N GLY A 67 1.82 18.65 -20.65
CA GLY A 67 2.24 17.28 -20.46
C GLY A 67 3.49 17.18 -19.58
N LEU A 68 3.91 15.98 -19.24
CA LEU A 68 5.11 15.74 -18.44
C LEU A 68 6.39 15.96 -19.25
N VAL A 69 6.39 15.64 -20.53
CA VAL A 69 7.55 15.81 -21.41
C VAL A 69 7.93 17.29 -21.52
N GLY A 70 9.23 17.56 -21.34
CA GLY A 70 9.80 18.92 -21.34
C GLY A 70 9.86 19.59 -19.96
N GLN A 71 9.20 19.06 -18.93
CA GLN A 71 9.29 19.58 -17.57
C GLN A 71 10.61 19.21 -16.89
N ASP A 72 11.00 20.00 -15.89
CA ASP A 72 12.15 19.69 -15.03
C ASP A 72 11.72 18.68 -13.95
N PRO A 73 12.28 17.44 -13.92
CA PRO A 73 11.94 16.42 -12.95
C PRO A 73 12.26 16.81 -11.49
N ASN A 74 13.08 17.84 -11.27
CA ASN A 74 13.35 18.34 -9.92
C ASN A 74 12.17 19.07 -9.28
N ASN A 75 11.20 19.53 -10.08
CA ASN A 75 10.01 20.24 -9.62
C ASN A 75 8.92 19.26 -9.14
N ILE A 76 9.29 18.28 -8.29
CA ILE A 76 8.42 17.18 -7.84
C ILE A 76 7.07 17.68 -7.33
N ASP A 77 7.06 18.61 -6.37
CA ASP A 77 5.84 19.17 -5.78
C ASP A 77 4.95 19.88 -6.81
N ALA A 78 5.54 20.64 -7.73
CA ALA A 78 4.79 21.34 -8.76
C ALA A 78 4.11 20.35 -9.72
N ILE A 79 4.82 19.32 -10.16
CA ILE A 79 4.29 18.24 -11.00
C ILE A 79 3.17 17.48 -10.26
N TRP A 80 3.41 17.11 -8.99
CA TRP A 80 2.42 16.45 -8.15
C TRP A 80 1.11 17.25 -8.06
N HIS A 81 1.20 18.55 -7.75
CA HIS A 81 0.02 19.41 -7.63
C HIS A 81 -0.71 19.61 -8.96
N ARG A 82 0.00 19.67 -10.09
CA ARG A 82 -0.62 19.75 -11.42
C ARG A 82 -1.42 18.49 -11.72
N ILE A 83 -0.86 17.29 -11.50
CA ILE A 83 -1.56 16.02 -11.70
C ILE A 83 -2.79 15.96 -10.78
N TYR A 84 -2.62 16.22 -9.49
CA TYR A 84 -3.70 16.20 -8.52
C TYR A 84 -4.87 17.11 -8.90
N ARG A 85 -4.58 18.32 -9.37
CA ARG A 85 -5.60 19.32 -9.76
C ARG A 85 -6.23 19.04 -11.13
N ARG A 86 -5.50 18.45 -12.07
CA ARG A 86 -5.99 18.10 -13.41
C ARG A 86 -7.22 17.20 -13.36
N PHE A 87 -7.25 16.30 -12.41
CA PHE A 87 -8.35 15.33 -12.26
C PHE A 87 -9.41 15.75 -11.24
N GLY A 88 -9.49 17.06 -10.90
CA GLY A 88 -10.40 17.57 -9.89
C GLY A 88 -11.87 17.23 -10.11
N THR A 89 -12.34 17.22 -11.34
CA THR A 89 -13.72 16.87 -11.72
C THR A 89 -13.95 15.37 -11.89
N LEU A 90 -12.90 14.59 -12.17
CA LEU A 90 -12.98 13.13 -12.37
C LEU A 90 -12.69 12.34 -11.08
N GLY A 91 -11.96 12.93 -10.15
CA GLY A 91 -11.55 12.32 -8.89
C GLY A 91 -10.07 12.56 -8.58
N SER A 92 -9.76 13.68 -7.92
CA SER A 92 -8.39 13.96 -7.46
C SER A 92 -7.91 12.90 -6.48
N ARG A 93 -8.77 12.49 -5.54
CA ARG A 93 -8.50 11.46 -4.55
C ARG A 93 -8.87 10.09 -5.13
N GLY A 94 -8.00 9.12 -4.97
CA GLY A 94 -8.09 7.82 -5.61
C GLY A 94 -7.43 7.86 -6.99
N PHE A 95 -8.16 8.17 -8.05
CA PHE A 95 -7.62 8.14 -9.41
C PHE A 95 -6.44 9.12 -9.63
N GLY A 96 -6.64 10.40 -9.30
CA GLY A 96 -5.60 11.43 -9.47
C GLY A 96 -4.37 11.20 -8.59
N THR A 97 -4.58 10.77 -7.34
CA THR A 97 -3.46 10.47 -6.43
C THR A 97 -2.71 9.22 -6.83
N THR A 98 -3.38 8.19 -7.38
CA THR A 98 -2.72 6.99 -7.90
C THR A 98 -1.78 7.35 -9.06
N LEU A 99 -2.24 8.20 -10.00
CA LEU A 99 -1.37 8.71 -11.07
C LEU A 99 -0.20 9.52 -10.52
N ALA A 100 -0.46 10.41 -9.55
CA ALA A 100 0.58 11.20 -8.93
C ALA A 100 1.60 10.32 -8.20
N SER A 101 1.19 9.19 -7.61
CA SER A 101 2.07 8.30 -6.85
C SER A 101 3.21 7.75 -7.70
N GLY A 102 2.91 7.11 -8.83
CA GLY A 102 3.94 6.53 -9.68
C GLY A 102 4.91 7.57 -10.24
N ILE A 103 4.39 8.74 -10.67
CA ILE A 103 5.26 9.84 -11.13
C ILE A 103 6.12 10.37 -9.99
N ASP A 104 5.56 10.60 -8.81
CA ASP A 104 6.30 11.09 -7.64
C ASP A 104 7.45 10.14 -7.26
N MET A 105 7.21 8.84 -7.23
CA MET A 105 8.23 7.82 -6.99
C MET A 105 9.35 7.88 -8.03
N ALA A 106 9.00 7.93 -9.33
CA ALA A 106 9.96 8.01 -10.42
C ALA A 106 10.80 9.30 -10.36
N LEU A 107 10.21 10.43 -9.99
CA LEU A 107 10.93 11.70 -9.87
C LEU A 107 11.88 11.70 -8.65
N TRP A 108 11.50 11.09 -7.54
CA TRP A 108 12.41 10.89 -6.41
C TRP A 108 13.56 9.94 -6.76
N ASP A 109 13.31 8.88 -7.53
CA ASP A 109 14.32 7.97 -8.02
C ASP A 109 15.33 8.69 -8.94
N ILE A 110 14.84 9.46 -9.93
CA ILE A 110 15.66 10.32 -10.78
C ILE A 110 16.53 11.25 -9.92
N LYS A 111 15.94 11.93 -8.95
CA LYS A 111 16.66 12.86 -8.08
C LYS A 111 17.78 12.17 -7.30
N GLY A 112 17.50 10.98 -6.74
CA GLY A 112 18.49 10.19 -6.05
C GLY A 112 19.63 9.73 -6.96
N LYS A 113 19.29 9.21 -8.14
CA LYS A 113 20.27 8.79 -9.16
C LYS A 113 21.14 9.97 -9.65
N ALA A 114 20.53 11.13 -9.90
CA ALA A 114 21.25 12.33 -10.37
C ALA A 114 22.28 12.87 -9.37
N VAL A 115 22.03 12.74 -8.06
CA VAL A 115 22.97 13.21 -7.02
C VAL A 115 23.77 12.08 -6.37
N GLY A 116 23.59 10.83 -6.84
CA GLY A 116 24.31 9.66 -6.32
C GLY A 116 23.95 9.29 -4.89
N ARG A 117 22.71 9.52 -4.46
CA ARG A 117 22.25 9.27 -3.07
C ARG A 117 20.95 8.48 -3.05
N PRO A 118 20.75 7.58 -2.03
CA PRO A 118 19.48 6.90 -1.83
C PRO A 118 18.35 7.89 -1.50
N VAL A 119 17.11 7.54 -1.86
CA VAL A 119 15.94 8.38 -1.57
C VAL A 119 15.77 8.64 -0.07
N TRP A 120 15.95 7.63 0.81
CA TRP A 120 15.86 7.83 2.26
C TRP A 120 16.85 8.88 2.79
N ASP A 121 18.01 9.02 2.15
CA ASP A 121 18.98 10.06 2.52
C ASP A 121 18.50 11.45 2.14
N LEU A 122 17.92 11.60 0.96
CA LEU A 122 17.34 12.88 0.49
C LEU A 122 16.13 13.31 1.32
N LEU A 123 15.42 12.34 1.91
CA LEU A 123 14.30 12.61 2.81
C LEU A 123 14.74 13.11 4.20
N GLY A 124 16.04 13.05 4.53
CA GLY A 124 16.60 13.57 5.79
C GLY A 124 17.49 12.59 6.53
N GLY A 125 17.90 11.50 5.88
CA GLY A 125 18.74 10.46 6.45
C GLY A 125 17.97 9.36 7.16
N LYS A 126 18.66 8.30 7.56
CA LYS A 126 18.05 7.15 8.20
C LYS A 126 17.99 7.25 9.72
N MET A 127 16.87 6.86 10.30
CA MET A 127 16.66 6.72 11.73
C MET A 127 16.83 5.27 12.21
N ARG A 128 16.96 4.31 11.27
CA ARG A 128 17.13 2.87 11.52
C ARG A 128 17.90 2.20 10.41
N GLU A 129 18.46 1.03 10.67
CA GLU A 129 19.27 0.30 9.69
C GLU A 129 18.44 -0.65 8.80
N SER A 130 17.22 -1.00 9.22
CA SER A 130 16.28 -1.85 8.50
C SER A 130 14.85 -1.53 8.89
N VAL A 131 13.90 -1.94 8.07
CA VAL A 131 12.46 -1.72 8.29
C VAL A 131 11.82 -3.02 8.75
N PRO A 132 11.20 -3.07 9.94
CA PRO A 132 10.46 -4.24 10.38
C PRO A 132 9.23 -4.42 9.49
N ILE A 133 8.93 -5.67 9.12
CA ILE A 133 7.76 -6.04 8.32
C ILE A 133 6.81 -6.94 9.10
N TYR A 134 5.53 -6.92 8.71
CA TYR A 134 4.57 -7.93 9.07
C TYR A 134 4.07 -8.65 7.82
N SER A 135 3.62 -9.89 7.99
CA SER A 135 3.19 -10.71 6.87
C SER A 135 1.76 -11.20 7.01
N HIS A 136 1.18 -11.64 5.91
CA HIS A 136 -0.17 -12.20 5.87
C HIS A 136 -0.16 -13.70 6.10
N VAL A 137 -1.11 -14.19 6.91
CA VAL A 137 -1.34 -15.63 7.09
C VAL A 137 -2.31 -16.10 6.02
N GLY A 138 -1.96 -17.20 5.36
CA GLY A 138 -2.80 -17.86 4.36
C GLY A 138 -3.75 -18.90 4.94
N SER A 139 -4.49 -19.57 4.04
CA SER A 139 -5.36 -20.70 4.37
C SER A 139 -6.42 -20.43 5.44
N ILE A 140 -6.95 -19.23 5.46
CA ILE A 140 -7.90 -18.72 6.48
C ILE A 140 -9.26 -19.45 6.52
N ASP A 141 -9.57 -20.31 5.56
CA ASP A 141 -10.73 -21.19 5.49
C ASP A 141 -10.51 -22.56 6.19
N ASN A 142 -9.30 -22.81 6.69
CA ASN A 142 -8.92 -24.01 7.42
C ASN A 142 -8.01 -23.67 8.61
N ILE A 143 -8.52 -23.81 9.82
CA ILE A 143 -7.82 -23.41 11.06
C ILE A 143 -6.45 -24.08 11.20
N ASP A 144 -6.38 -25.40 10.98
CA ASP A 144 -5.12 -26.14 11.13
C ASP A 144 -4.06 -25.71 10.11
N ALA A 145 -4.47 -25.50 8.86
CA ALA A 145 -3.59 -25.03 7.80
C ALA A 145 -3.13 -23.57 8.05
N CYS A 146 -4.02 -22.73 8.53
CA CYS A 146 -3.72 -21.34 8.91
C CYS A 146 -2.69 -21.31 10.06
N VAL A 147 -2.88 -22.11 11.10
CA VAL A 147 -1.94 -22.27 12.22
C VAL A 147 -0.59 -22.77 11.74
N ALA A 148 -0.56 -23.74 10.83
CA ALA A 148 0.67 -24.26 10.26
C ALA A 148 1.44 -23.20 9.49
N ASP A 149 0.74 -22.37 8.68
CA ASP A 149 1.34 -21.26 7.96
C ASP A 149 1.87 -20.16 8.90
N ALA A 150 1.12 -19.79 9.94
CA ALA A 150 1.58 -18.84 10.95
C ALA A 150 2.90 -19.31 11.61
N LYS A 151 2.99 -20.58 12.00
CA LYS A 151 4.21 -21.17 12.56
C LYS A 151 5.38 -21.16 11.56
N ARG A 152 5.12 -21.42 10.28
CA ARG A 152 6.12 -21.33 9.21
C ARG A 152 6.67 -19.90 9.11
N GLN A 153 5.81 -18.89 9.11
CA GLN A 153 6.22 -17.49 9.00
C GLN A 153 7.03 -17.03 10.22
N ILE A 154 6.64 -17.44 11.44
CA ILE A 154 7.43 -17.18 12.64
C ILE A 154 8.82 -17.82 12.54
N ALA A 155 8.92 -19.04 12.00
CA ALA A 155 10.22 -19.69 11.77
C ALA A 155 11.11 -18.97 10.75
N LEU A 156 10.52 -18.15 9.86
CA LEU A 156 11.23 -17.24 8.94
C LEU A 156 11.62 -15.89 9.60
N GLY A 157 11.25 -15.68 10.87
CA GLY A 157 11.61 -14.49 11.64
C GLY A 157 10.53 -13.41 11.73
N TYR A 158 9.35 -13.61 11.11
CA TYR A 158 8.26 -12.65 11.25
C TYR A 158 7.71 -12.67 12.68
N GLN A 159 7.53 -11.50 13.26
CA GLN A 159 7.02 -11.33 14.63
C GLN A 159 5.61 -10.75 14.69
N ALA A 160 5.05 -10.41 13.54
CA ALA A 160 3.74 -9.81 13.41
C ALA A 160 3.02 -10.39 12.18
N LEU A 161 1.75 -10.75 12.36
CA LEU A 161 0.94 -11.46 11.36
C LEU A 161 -0.44 -10.82 11.24
N LYS A 162 -0.93 -10.64 10.00
CA LYS A 162 -2.27 -10.11 9.68
C LYS A 162 -3.10 -11.14 8.91
N LEU A 163 -4.41 -11.14 9.12
CA LEU A 163 -5.37 -11.95 8.34
C LEU A 163 -6.77 -11.33 8.36
N ASP A 164 -7.60 -11.74 7.39
CA ASP A 164 -9.04 -11.46 7.38
C ASP A 164 -9.82 -12.72 7.80
N PRO A 165 -10.14 -12.90 9.08
CA PRO A 165 -10.84 -14.10 9.56
C PRO A 165 -12.31 -14.15 9.15
N PHE A 166 -12.85 -13.07 8.56
CA PHE A 166 -14.23 -12.95 8.11
C PHE A 166 -14.42 -13.34 6.64
N SER A 167 -13.36 -13.29 5.84
CA SER A 167 -13.38 -13.59 4.40
C SER A 167 -14.01 -14.94 4.04
N PRO A 168 -13.79 -16.04 4.77
CA PRO A 168 -14.43 -17.32 4.45
C PRO A 168 -15.95 -17.22 4.39
N GLU A 169 -16.57 -16.59 5.38
CA GLU A 169 -18.03 -16.40 5.42
C GLU A 169 -18.50 -15.40 4.36
N MET A 170 -17.78 -14.26 4.23
CA MET A 170 -18.15 -13.22 3.29
C MET A 170 -18.09 -13.69 1.84
N ASN A 171 -17.07 -14.48 1.47
CA ASN A 171 -16.90 -15.02 0.13
C ASN A 171 -17.93 -16.11 -0.17
N LYS A 172 -18.19 -17.04 0.77
CA LYS A 172 -19.15 -18.12 0.63
C LYS A 172 -20.56 -17.63 0.31
N HIS A 173 -20.97 -16.50 0.89
CA HIS A 173 -22.32 -15.95 0.73
C HIS A 173 -22.35 -14.72 -0.20
N HIS A 174 -21.27 -14.36 -0.86
CA HIS A 174 -21.15 -13.17 -1.72
C HIS A 174 -21.64 -11.88 -1.03
N ARG A 175 -21.37 -11.73 0.28
CA ARG A 175 -21.87 -10.62 1.09
C ARG A 175 -20.91 -9.46 1.23
N ARG A 176 -19.70 -9.59 0.68
CA ARG A 176 -18.65 -8.58 0.80
C ARG A 176 -19.15 -7.23 0.30
N TYR A 177 -19.04 -6.20 1.14
CA TYR A 177 -19.46 -4.81 0.87
C TYR A 177 -20.96 -4.59 0.59
N ILE A 178 -21.84 -5.54 0.91
CA ILE A 178 -23.27 -5.43 0.54
C ILE A 178 -24.14 -5.02 1.73
N ASP A 179 -24.25 -5.84 2.74
CA ASP A 179 -25.24 -5.67 3.81
C ASP A 179 -24.67 -5.31 5.19
N GLY A 180 -23.34 -5.26 5.30
CA GLY A 180 -22.68 -4.90 6.55
C GLY A 180 -22.83 -5.92 7.69
N LYS A 181 -23.24 -7.15 7.39
CA LYS A 181 -23.56 -8.19 8.36
C LYS A 181 -22.68 -9.42 8.20
N ILE A 182 -22.55 -10.19 9.27
CA ILE A 182 -21.97 -11.54 9.29
C ILE A 182 -22.94 -12.48 9.97
N SER A 183 -22.93 -13.77 9.62
CA SER A 183 -23.75 -14.75 10.34
C SER A 183 -23.16 -15.04 11.73
N PRO A 184 -23.97 -15.51 12.70
CA PRO A 184 -23.43 -15.96 13.99
C PRO A 184 -22.34 -17.04 13.82
N ALA A 185 -22.52 -17.96 12.88
CA ALA A 185 -21.53 -19.01 12.60
C ALA A 185 -20.22 -18.45 12.02
N GLY A 186 -20.29 -17.44 11.14
CA GLY A 186 -19.12 -16.76 10.61
C GLY A 186 -18.35 -15.98 11.67
N ALA A 187 -19.06 -15.31 12.58
CA ALA A 187 -18.46 -14.62 13.72
C ALA A 187 -17.80 -15.60 14.71
N GLU A 188 -18.42 -16.76 14.93
CA GLU A 188 -17.87 -17.85 15.77
C GLU A 188 -16.62 -18.44 15.13
N TYR A 189 -16.66 -18.76 13.83
CA TYR A 189 -15.50 -19.25 13.10
C TYR A 189 -14.31 -18.29 13.19
N ALA A 190 -14.53 -17.00 12.99
CA ALA A 190 -13.48 -16.00 13.11
C ALA A 190 -12.86 -15.94 14.51
N ASP A 191 -13.68 -16.10 15.54
CA ASP A 191 -13.25 -16.13 16.94
C ASP A 191 -12.44 -17.41 17.25
N ASP A 192 -12.90 -18.57 16.78
CA ASP A 192 -12.20 -19.86 16.92
C ASP A 192 -10.84 -19.84 16.21
N LEU A 193 -10.79 -19.29 14.99
CA LEU A 193 -9.55 -19.13 14.24
C LEU A 193 -8.54 -18.25 14.99
N MET A 194 -8.99 -17.10 15.51
CA MET A 194 -8.12 -16.20 16.27
C MET A 194 -7.68 -16.82 17.61
N THR A 195 -8.54 -17.62 18.26
CA THR A 195 -8.20 -18.39 19.45
C THR A 195 -7.07 -19.40 19.14
N ALA A 196 -7.25 -20.21 18.11
CA ALA A 196 -6.26 -21.20 17.70
C ALA A 196 -4.91 -20.57 17.31
N LEU A 197 -4.94 -19.45 16.58
CA LEU A 197 -3.74 -18.70 16.24
C LEU A 197 -3.04 -18.19 17.48
N ARG A 198 -3.74 -17.49 18.38
CA ARG A 198 -3.15 -16.94 19.60
C ARG A 198 -2.53 -18.03 20.49
N GLU A 199 -3.19 -19.17 20.65
CA GLU A 199 -2.65 -20.32 21.37
C GLU A 199 -1.38 -20.88 20.70
N ALA A 200 -1.38 -20.94 19.36
CA ALA A 200 -0.29 -21.53 18.59
C ALA A 200 0.97 -20.66 18.54
N VAL A 201 0.81 -19.32 18.45
CA VAL A 201 1.92 -18.37 18.30
C VAL A 201 2.39 -17.76 19.63
N GLY A 202 1.58 -17.89 20.68
CA GLY A 202 1.87 -17.36 22.01
C GLY A 202 1.65 -15.84 22.15
N PRO A 203 1.91 -15.28 23.33
CA PRO A 203 1.55 -13.88 23.63
C PRO A 203 2.49 -12.83 23.00
N ASN A 204 3.67 -13.22 22.54
CA ASN A 204 4.71 -12.30 22.08
C ASN A 204 4.64 -12.02 20.57
N VAL A 205 3.86 -12.79 19.80
CA VAL A 205 3.62 -12.53 18.39
C VAL A 205 2.46 -11.54 18.26
N GLU A 206 2.69 -10.47 17.52
CA GLU A 206 1.67 -9.45 17.24
C GLU A 206 0.67 -9.99 16.22
N LEU A 207 -0.63 -9.93 16.53
CA LEU A 207 -1.70 -10.35 15.63
C LEU A 207 -2.59 -9.16 15.27
N MET A 208 -2.96 -9.08 14.01
CA MET A 208 -3.79 -8.04 13.45
C MET A 208 -4.93 -8.66 12.65
N ILE A 209 -6.10 -8.04 12.71
CA ILE A 209 -7.26 -8.39 11.91
C ILE A 209 -7.50 -7.29 10.88
N ASP A 210 -7.81 -7.70 9.64
CA ASP A 210 -8.29 -6.84 8.59
C ASP A 210 -9.73 -7.22 8.22
N ALA A 211 -10.66 -6.29 8.35
CA ALA A 211 -12.06 -6.52 8.02
C ALA A 211 -12.48 -5.90 6.67
N HIS A 212 -11.57 -5.23 5.97
CA HIS A 212 -11.79 -4.68 4.63
C HIS A 212 -13.04 -3.78 4.50
N GLY A 213 -13.48 -3.12 5.56
CA GLY A 213 -14.67 -2.26 5.54
C GLY A 213 -15.98 -2.99 5.31
N ASN A 214 -16.11 -4.25 5.72
CA ASN A 214 -17.28 -5.06 5.40
C ASN A 214 -18.50 -4.79 6.26
N PHE A 215 -18.39 -4.13 7.43
CA PHE A 215 -19.44 -4.16 8.43
C PHE A 215 -20.16 -2.81 8.62
N ASP A 216 -21.42 -2.88 9.09
CA ASP A 216 -22.09 -1.73 9.66
C ASP A 216 -21.62 -1.45 11.11
N VAL A 217 -22.02 -0.31 11.67
CA VAL A 217 -21.55 0.13 13.00
C VAL A 217 -21.88 -0.87 14.11
N SER A 218 -23.07 -1.46 14.07
CA SER A 218 -23.53 -2.41 15.09
C SER A 218 -22.71 -3.70 15.04
N THR A 219 -22.55 -4.26 13.85
CA THR A 219 -21.79 -5.50 13.61
C THR A 219 -20.30 -5.28 13.89
N ALA A 220 -19.74 -4.17 13.42
CA ALA A 220 -18.36 -3.80 13.70
C ALA A 220 -18.09 -3.67 15.21
N THR A 221 -19.01 -3.02 15.94
CA THR A 221 -18.88 -2.89 17.41
C THR A 221 -18.89 -4.25 18.11
N GLU A 222 -19.82 -5.13 17.72
CA GLU A 222 -19.90 -6.49 18.28
C GLU A 222 -18.60 -7.27 18.01
N LEU A 223 -18.14 -7.27 16.77
CA LEU A 223 -16.93 -8.00 16.39
C LEU A 223 -15.68 -7.43 17.06
N CYS A 224 -15.52 -6.12 17.10
CA CYS A 224 -14.41 -5.48 17.81
C CYS A 224 -14.35 -5.92 19.26
N ASN A 225 -15.49 -5.86 19.97
CA ASN A 225 -15.57 -6.25 21.38
C ASN A 225 -15.36 -7.77 21.59
N ARG A 226 -15.84 -8.61 20.67
CA ARG A 226 -15.58 -10.06 20.68
C ARG A 226 -14.09 -10.38 20.53
N MET A 227 -13.37 -9.65 19.67
CA MET A 227 -11.97 -9.88 19.36
C MET A 227 -10.98 -9.30 20.38
N MET A 228 -11.42 -8.44 21.31
CA MET A 228 -10.53 -7.83 22.34
C MET A 228 -9.75 -8.86 23.16
N LYS A 229 -10.34 -10.02 23.46
CA LYS A 229 -9.69 -11.10 24.24
C LYS A 229 -8.43 -11.69 23.59
N HIS A 230 -8.25 -11.50 22.28
CA HIS A 230 -7.09 -12.02 21.54
C HIS A 230 -5.86 -11.11 21.60
N ASN A 231 -5.92 -9.98 22.32
CA ASN A 231 -4.81 -9.02 22.46
C ASN A 231 -4.22 -8.63 21.09
N LEU A 232 -5.08 -8.06 20.23
CA LEU A 232 -4.70 -7.62 18.90
C LEU A 232 -3.90 -6.34 18.93
N THR A 233 -2.94 -6.19 18.02
CA THR A 233 -2.26 -4.92 17.76
C THR A 233 -3.26 -3.92 17.21
N TRP A 234 -4.09 -4.33 16.24
CA TRP A 234 -5.23 -3.55 15.75
C TRP A 234 -6.32 -4.41 15.11
N PHE A 235 -7.50 -3.80 14.99
CA PHE A 235 -8.59 -4.20 14.12
C PHE A 235 -8.67 -3.18 12.99
N GLU A 236 -8.36 -3.61 11.75
CA GLU A 236 -8.28 -2.77 10.57
C GLU A 236 -9.63 -2.67 9.88
N GLU A 237 -9.96 -1.45 9.43
CA GLU A 237 -11.13 -1.10 8.63
C GLU A 237 -12.40 -1.91 8.95
N PRO A 238 -12.90 -1.87 10.19
CA PRO A 238 -14.18 -2.52 10.49
C PRO A 238 -15.36 -1.93 9.71
N LEU A 239 -15.27 -0.64 9.34
CA LEU A 239 -16.27 0.15 8.61
C LEU A 239 -15.74 0.64 7.27
N GLN A 240 -16.63 0.88 6.31
CA GLN A 240 -16.33 1.65 5.10
C GLN A 240 -15.83 3.06 5.46
N PRO A 241 -14.93 3.64 4.64
CA PRO A 241 -14.24 4.88 4.99
C PRO A 241 -15.07 6.16 4.82
N GLU A 242 -16.28 6.12 4.27
CA GLU A 242 -17.04 7.30 3.84
C GLU A 242 -17.55 8.14 5.01
N SER A 243 -17.97 7.47 6.11
CA SER A 243 -18.63 8.15 7.22
C SER A 243 -17.76 8.28 8.45
N ILE A 244 -17.23 9.47 8.70
CA ILE A 244 -16.50 9.76 9.93
C ILE A 244 -17.41 9.68 11.16
N ASP A 245 -18.71 10.00 11.03
CA ASP A 245 -19.66 9.87 12.14
C ASP A 245 -19.87 8.42 12.56
N ALA A 246 -19.86 7.48 11.60
CA ALA A 246 -19.89 6.06 11.91
C ALA A 246 -18.63 5.63 12.70
N HIS A 247 -17.44 6.12 12.32
CA HIS A 247 -16.20 5.88 13.06
C HIS A 247 -16.23 6.50 14.46
N ARG A 248 -16.81 7.70 14.64
CA ARG A 248 -17.05 8.30 15.96
C ARG A 248 -17.95 7.44 16.83
N GLN A 249 -19.00 6.85 16.23
CA GLN A 249 -19.89 5.93 16.96
C GLN A 249 -19.15 4.64 17.35
N LEU A 250 -18.40 4.04 16.43
CA LEU A 250 -17.61 2.85 16.71
C LEU A 250 -16.62 3.13 17.85
N ARG A 251 -15.83 4.23 17.76
CA ARG A 251 -14.81 4.56 18.76
C ARG A 251 -15.39 4.75 20.17
N ARG A 252 -16.61 5.25 20.30
CA ARG A 252 -17.28 5.37 21.61
C ARG A 252 -17.73 4.04 22.21
N ASN A 253 -17.81 2.99 21.40
CA ASN A 253 -18.40 1.69 21.80
C ASN A 253 -17.39 0.55 21.86
N THR A 254 -16.11 0.81 21.60
CA THR A 254 -15.04 -0.18 21.72
C THR A 254 -13.72 0.46 22.11
N ASP A 255 -12.92 -0.23 22.92
CA ASP A 255 -11.58 0.17 23.31
C ASP A 255 -10.48 -0.50 22.49
N ILE A 256 -10.83 -1.36 21.51
CA ILE A 256 -9.86 -2.01 20.66
C ILE A 256 -9.07 -0.98 19.85
N ASN A 257 -7.80 -1.25 19.60
CA ASN A 257 -7.02 -0.41 18.70
C ASN A 257 -7.57 -0.52 17.29
N LEU A 258 -7.86 0.62 16.66
CA LEU A 258 -8.35 0.72 15.29
C LEU A 258 -7.24 1.17 14.36
N CYS A 259 -7.19 0.58 13.17
CA CYS A 259 -6.34 0.98 12.06
C CYS A 259 -7.20 1.28 10.84
N ILE A 260 -6.85 2.33 10.09
CA ILE A 260 -7.47 2.64 8.79
C ILE A 260 -6.41 3.17 7.84
N GLY A 261 -6.67 3.13 6.55
CA GLY A 261 -5.87 3.96 5.66
C GLY A 261 -5.72 3.50 4.23
N GLU A 262 -5.89 2.23 3.90
CA GLU A 262 -5.76 1.76 2.51
C GLU A 262 -6.74 2.44 1.55
N ARG A 263 -7.91 2.88 2.04
CA ARG A 263 -8.94 3.60 1.27
C ARG A 263 -8.99 5.10 1.57
N LYS A 264 -7.89 5.66 2.14
CA LYS A 264 -7.73 7.10 2.40
C LYS A 264 -6.64 7.69 1.53
N TYR A 265 -6.90 8.86 1.00
CA TYR A 265 -6.02 9.50 0.04
C TYR A 265 -5.59 10.86 0.55
N THR A 266 -4.29 11.11 0.55
CA THR A 266 -3.69 12.36 1.00
C THR A 266 -3.87 12.67 2.49
N ARG A 267 -3.03 13.56 3.03
CA ARG A 267 -3.10 14.04 4.42
C ARG A 267 -4.46 14.63 4.81
N TRP A 268 -5.24 15.13 3.85
CA TRP A 268 -6.55 15.73 4.14
C TRP A 268 -7.61 14.68 4.54
N ASP A 269 -7.51 13.44 4.06
CA ASP A 269 -8.41 12.37 4.49
C ASP A 269 -8.04 11.82 5.86
N PHE A 270 -6.75 11.81 6.22
CA PHE A 270 -6.27 11.36 7.51
C PHE A 270 -6.48 12.38 8.64
N ALA A 271 -6.38 13.69 8.32
CA ALA A 271 -6.42 14.76 9.32
C ALA A 271 -7.59 14.67 10.31
N PRO A 272 -8.86 14.50 9.90
CA PRO A 272 -9.97 14.46 10.86
C PRO A 272 -9.91 13.23 11.79
N TYR A 273 -9.43 12.08 11.32
CA TYR A 273 -9.28 10.87 12.15
C TYR A 273 -8.19 11.03 13.22
N LEU A 274 -7.11 11.67 12.85
CA LEU A 274 -6.00 11.96 13.75
C LEU A 274 -6.38 13.02 14.79
N GLN A 275 -7.00 14.13 14.34
CA GLN A 275 -7.42 15.23 15.20
C GLN A 275 -8.42 14.80 16.28
N GLU A 276 -9.30 13.87 15.95
CA GLU A 276 -10.35 13.39 16.86
C GLU A 276 -9.94 12.13 17.64
N GLY A 277 -8.73 11.59 17.42
CA GLY A 277 -8.26 10.38 18.10
C GLY A 277 -9.10 9.14 17.79
N LEU A 278 -9.63 9.03 16.57
CA LEU A 278 -10.51 7.93 16.20
C LEU A 278 -9.78 6.63 15.90
N VAL A 279 -8.47 6.71 15.65
CA VAL A 279 -7.62 5.58 15.27
C VAL A 279 -6.32 5.56 16.05
N ASN A 280 -5.74 4.38 16.20
CA ASN A 280 -4.49 4.15 16.92
C ASN A 280 -3.31 3.94 15.97
N TYR A 281 -3.60 3.52 14.74
CA TYR A 281 -2.65 3.30 13.64
C TYR A 281 -3.24 3.83 12.35
N ILE A 282 -2.38 4.22 11.41
CA ILE A 282 -2.78 4.53 10.04
C ILE A 282 -1.93 3.75 9.04
N MET A 283 -2.55 3.36 7.92
CA MET A 283 -1.90 2.56 6.88
C MET A 283 -2.17 3.09 5.46
N PRO A 284 -1.64 4.25 5.11
CA PRO A 284 -1.74 4.76 3.76
C PRO A 284 -1.00 3.84 2.78
N ASP A 285 -1.56 3.65 1.58
CA ASP A 285 -0.87 2.94 0.49
C ASP A 285 -0.06 3.94 -0.35
N ILE A 286 1.23 3.71 -0.53
CA ILE A 286 2.11 4.66 -1.21
C ILE A 286 1.83 4.75 -2.72
N CYS A 287 1.31 3.66 -3.32
CA CYS A 287 0.90 3.64 -4.72
C CYS A 287 -0.39 4.43 -4.99
N TRP A 288 -1.19 4.72 -3.94
CA TRP A 288 -2.51 5.34 -4.09
C TRP A 288 -2.64 6.71 -3.46
N THR A 289 -1.91 6.94 -2.36
CA THR A 289 -2.09 8.14 -1.53
C THR A 289 -1.39 9.39 -2.06
N GLY A 290 -0.51 9.26 -3.06
CA GLY A 290 0.23 10.36 -3.66
C GLY A 290 1.76 10.22 -3.60
N GLY A 291 2.27 8.98 -3.50
CA GLY A 291 3.70 8.68 -3.57
C GLY A 291 4.49 9.02 -2.29
N ILE A 292 5.80 9.09 -2.44
CA ILE A 292 6.77 9.35 -1.37
C ILE A 292 6.51 10.70 -0.70
N SER A 293 6.29 11.74 -1.49
CA SER A 293 6.07 13.11 -1.00
C SER A 293 4.85 13.20 -0.09
N GLU A 294 3.74 12.60 -0.49
CA GLU A 294 2.50 12.66 0.30
C GLU A 294 2.53 11.69 1.48
N MET A 295 3.11 10.49 1.31
CA MET A 295 3.30 9.54 2.41
C MET A 295 4.12 10.16 3.55
N LYS A 296 5.19 10.88 3.22
CA LYS A 296 5.98 11.60 4.22
C LYS A 296 5.18 12.69 4.92
N ARG A 297 4.35 13.46 4.19
CA ARG A 297 3.47 14.48 4.80
C ARG A 297 2.43 13.86 5.73
N ILE A 298 1.87 12.71 5.35
CA ILE A 298 0.94 11.94 6.20
C ILE A 298 1.66 11.47 7.46
N ALA A 299 2.89 10.94 7.35
CA ALA A 299 3.67 10.48 8.48
C ALA A 299 3.97 11.61 9.47
N ILE A 300 4.38 12.80 8.99
CA ILE A 300 4.63 13.99 9.82
C ILE A 300 3.34 14.47 10.51
N LEU A 301 2.21 14.46 9.79
CA LEU A 301 0.92 14.79 10.38
C LEU A 301 0.56 13.81 11.50
N ALA A 302 0.72 12.51 11.27
CA ALA A 302 0.43 11.47 12.27
C ALA A 302 1.37 11.56 13.49
N GLU A 303 2.65 11.89 13.29
CA GLU A 303 3.62 12.14 14.36
C GLU A 303 3.13 13.20 15.34
N THR A 304 2.51 14.28 14.84
CA THR A 304 1.95 15.36 15.67
C THR A 304 0.92 14.85 16.69
N TYR A 305 0.24 13.75 16.37
CA TYR A 305 -0.76 13.11 17.23
C TYR A 305 -0.27 11.83 17.89
N TYR A 306 1.05 11.52 17.81
CA TYR A 306 1.65 10.28 18.32
C TYR A 306 1.01 9.00 17.76
N VAL A 307 0.51 9.05 16.52
CA VAL A 307 -0.04 7.90 15.82
C VAL A 307 1.03 7.31 14.90
N PRO A 308 1.36 6.02 15.03
CA PRO A 308 2.31 5.36 14.13
C PRO A 308 1.71 5.09 12.75
N ILE A 309 2.61 5.14 11.74
CA ILE A 309 2.31 4.80 10.36
C ILE A 309 2.79 3.37 10.04
N SER A 310 1.98 2.64 9.30
CA SER A 310 2.25 1.28 8.82
C SER A 310 1.79 1.20 7.36
N PRO A 311 2.65 1.48 6.36
CA PRO A 311 2.22 1.52 4.97
C PRO A 311 1.59 0.20 4.53
N HIS A 312 0.43 0.31 3.87
CA HIS A 312 -0.31 -0.79 3.26
C HIS A 312 0.39 -1.29 2.00
N ASP A 313 0.32 -2.61 1.75
CA ASP A 313 0.76 -3.23 0.50
C ASP A 313 -0.27 -4.24 -0.05
N ALA A 314 -0.82 -3.92 -1.20
CA ALA A 314 -1.58 -4.83 -2.06
C ALA A 314 -1.12 -4.72 -3.53
N SER A 315 0.11 -4.28 -3.73
CA SER A 315 0.70 -3.89 -5.01
C SER A 315 1.92 -4.75 -5.35
N GLY A 316 2.91 -4.20 -6.02
CA GLY A 316 4.14 -4.90 -6.41
C GLY A 316 5.36 -4.47 -5.59
N ALA A 317 6.54 -4.82 -6.10
CA ALA A 317 7.80 -4.64 -5.39
C ALA A 317 8.10 -3.17 -5.04
N PHE A 318 7.74 -2.21 -5.91
CA PHE A 318 8.05 -0.80 -5.66
C PHE A 318 7.13 -0.15 -4.62
N ASN A 319 5.97 -0.72 -4.30
CA ASN A 319 5.21 -0.34 -3.11
C ASN A 319 6.05 -0.60 -1.85
N VAL A 320 6.52 -1.83 -1.69
CA VAL A 320 7.34 -2.26 -0.54
C VAL A 320 8.65 -1.45 -0.45
N ILE A 321 9.37 -1.31 -1.57
CA ILE A 321 10.65 -0.57 -1.65
C ILE A 321 10.45 0.89 -1.26
N THR A 322 9.50 1.59 -1.87
CA THR A 322 9.27 3.02 -1.63
C THR A 322 8.69 3.29 -0.25
N GLY A 323 7.80 2.42 0.23
CA GLY A 323 7.31 2.44 1.61
C GLY A 323 8.47 2.33 2.61
N ALA A 324 9.41 1.42 2.35
CA ALA A 324 10.60 1.27 3.20
C ALA A 324 11.49 2.53 3.20
N HIS A 325 11.70 3.20 2.05
CA HIS A 325 12.46 4.46 2.02
C HIS A 325 11.84 5.54 2.92
N VAL A 326 10.52 5.67 2.95
CA VAL A 326 9.85 6.61 3.86
C VAL A 326 10.02 6.17 5.31
N LEU A 327 9.80 4.88 5.61
CA LEU A 327 9.92 4.36 6.97
C LEU A 327 11.35 4.42 7.53
N MET A 328 12.38 4.36 6.68
CA MET A 328 13.77 4.61 7.09
C MET A 328 13.97 6.00 7.71
N ASN A 329 13.17 6.98 7.32
CA ASN A 329 13.37 8.39 7.64
C ASN A 329 12.43 8.95 8.73
N VAL A 330 11.24 8.36 8.97
CA VAL A 330 10.25 8.91 9.92
C VAL A 330 10.31 8.21 11.26
N PRO A 331 10.08 8.93 12.41
CA PRO A 331 10.20 8.35 13.75
C PRO A 331 9.03 7.46 14.14
N ASN A 332 7.81 7.81 13.74
CA ASN A 332 6.55 7.23 14.19
C ASN A 332 6.12 6.04 13.32
N ILE A 333 6.95 5.02 13.23
CA ILE A 333 6.61 3.80 12.47
C ILE A 333 6.06 2.72 13.38
N TYR A 334 5.26 1.80 12.75
CA TYR A 334 5.04 0.48 13.28
C TYR A 334 5.83 -0.54 12.44
N ARG A 335 5.24 -1.11 11.40
CA ARG A 335 5.87 -2.06 10.47
C ARG A 335 5.44 -1.75 9.04
N LEU A 336 6.18 -2.25 8.06
CA LEU A 336 5.77 -2.25 6.66
C LEU A 336 4.96 -3.52 6.39
N GLU A 337 3.86 -3.39 5.67
CA GLU A 337 3.12 -4.54 5.16
C GLU A 337 3.86 -5.20 4.01
N MET A 338 3.89 -6.53 4.03
CA MET A 338 4.38 -7.33 2.92
C MET A 338 3.84 -8.76 3.05
N SER A 339 3.42 -9.38 1.97
CA SER A 339 3.05 -10.79 1.99
C SER A 339 4.24 -11.67 1.63
N ASP A 340 4.68 -12.55 2.56
CA ASP A 340 5.69 -13.56 2.28
C ASP A 340 5.29 -14.49 1.11
N HIS A 341 4.00 -14.78 0.98
CA HIS A 341 3.47 -15.55 -0.14
C HIS A 341 3.66 -14.86 -1.51
N SER A 342 3.84 -13.55 -1.53
CA SER A 342 4.09 -12.76 -2.75
C SER A 342 5.57 -12.50 -3.02
N LEU A 343 6.49 -12.92 -2.16
CA LEU A 343 7.91 -12.58 -2.25
C LEU A 343 8.54 -12.99 -3.58
N ASN A 344 8.21 -14.18 -4.10
CA ASN A 344 8.71 -14.62 -5.40
C ASN A 344 8.24 -13.72 -6.54
N ASN A 345 6.99 -13.25 -6.48
CA ASN A 345 6.44 -12.34 -7.47
C ASN A 345 7.09 -10.96 -7.38
N TYR A 346 7.32 -10.42 -6.15
CA TYR A 346 8.08 -9.18 -5.99
C TYR A 346 9.46 -9.28 -6.60
N ASN A 347 10.18 -10.35 -6.31
CA ASN A 347 11.53 -10.57 -6.81
C ASN A 347 11.60 -10.82 -8.33
N SER A 348 10.50 -11.26 -8.96
CA SER A 348 10.49 -11.53 -10.41
C SER A 348 10.46 -10.27 -11.27
N VAL A 349 10.01 -9.13 -10.75
CA VAL A 349 9.90 -7.88 -11.51
C VAL A 349 11.05 -6.90 -11.29
N ILE A 350 12.01 -7.28 -10.45
CA ILE A 350 13.21 -6.48 -10.14
C ILE A 350 14.47 -7.27 -10.42
N THR A 351 15.54 -6.57 -10.81
CA THR A 351 16.81 -7.21 -11.22
C THR A 351 17.58 -7.85 -10.06
N GLU A 352 17.34 -7.41 -8.82
CA GLU A 352 17.97 -7.94 -7.62
C GLU A 352 16.89 -8.21 -6.57
N PRO A 353 16.92 -9.36 -5.87
CA PRO A 353 15.89 -9.70 -4.91
C PRO A 353 15.89 -8.78 -3.68
N LEU A 354 14.73 -8.64 -3.04
CA LEU A 354 14.58 -7.95 -1.76
C LEU A 354 15.42 -8.65 -0.67
N ASP A 355 16.20 -7.89 0.08
CA ASP A 355 17.02 -8.42 1.18
C ASP A 355 16.18 -8.44 2.47
N ILE A 356 15.50 -9.57 2.71
CA ILE A 356 14.68 -9.78 3.89
C ILE A 356 15.37 -10.76 4.83
N ARG A 357 15.62 -10.32 6.05
CA ARG A 357 16.26 -11.11 7.09
C ARG A 357 15.55 -10.93 8.42
N GLU A 358 15.19 -12.03 9.07
CA GLU A 358 14.56 -12.05 10.39
C GLU A 358 13.35 -11.09 10.52
N GLY A 359 12.48 -11.07 9.48
CA GLY A 359 11.31 -10.20 9.45
C GLY A 359 11.61 -8.71 9.25
N HIS A 360 12.79 -8.38 8.71
CA HIS A 360 13.21 -7.01 8.38
C HIS A 360 13.64 -6.89 6.93
N LEU A 361 13.22 -5.82 6.27
CA LEU A 361 13.70 -5.42 4.96
C LEU A 361 14.91 -4.49 5.09
N HIS A 362 16.00 -4.84 4.41
CA HIS A 362 17.22 -4.06 4.32
C HIS A 362 17.33 -3.40 2.95
N LEU A 363 17.28 -2.07 2.91
CA LEU A 363 17.46 -1.33 1.67
C LEU A 363 18.94 -1.25 1.29
N PRO A 364 19.30 -1.38 0.00
CA PRO A 364 20.68 -1.20 -0.45
C PRO A 364 21.10 0.27 -0.33
N ASP A 365 22.39 0.50 -0.10
CA ASP A 365 23.00 1.83 -0.12
C ASP A 365 23.36 2.21 -1.57
N LYS A 366 22.33 2.30 -2.44
CA LYS A 366 22.44 2.63 -3.85
C LYS A 366 21.66 3.91 -4.16
N PRO A 367 22.06 4.68 -5.21
CA PRO A 367 21.34 5.87 -5.63
C PRO A 367 19.86 5.59 -5.99
N GLY A 368 19.00 6.57 -5.77
CA GLY A 368 17.59 6.47 -6.09
C GLY A 368 16.86 5.51 -5.14
N LEU A 369 15.97 4.70 -5.68
CA LEU A 369 15.28 3.63 -4.95
C LEU A 369 16.15 2.39 -4.74
N GLY A 370 17.30 2.30 -5.45
CA GLY A 370 18.28 1.23 -5.30
C GLY A 370 17.90 -0.08 -5.99
N TYR A 371 16.80 -0.11 -6.74
CA TYR A 371 16.28 -1.26 -7.49
C TYR A 371 15.89 -0.82 -8.90
N GLU A 372 15.99 -1.74 -9.86
CA GLU A 372 15.60 -1.52 -11.26
C GLU A 372 14.58 -2.58 -11.69
N LEU A 373 13.72 -2.24 -12.67
CA LEU A 373 12.79 -3.19 -13.26
C LEU A 373 13.52 -4.27 -14.07
N ASP A 374 13.08 -5.51 -13.96
CA ASP A 374 13.45 -6.60 -14.87
C ASP A 374 12.61 -6.52 -16.15
N HIS A 375 13.16 -5.83 -17.17
CA HIS A 375 12.49 -5.63 -18.44
C HIS A 375 12.26 -6.93 -19.23
N ASP A 376 13.13 -7.93 -19.10
CA ASP A 376 12.96 -9.23 -19.77
C ASP A 376 11.77 -9.98 -19.18
N PHE A 377 11.66 -9.97 -17.85
CA PHE A 377 10.49 -10.54 -17.17
C PHE A 377 9.19 -9.81 -17.57
N ILE A 378 9.18 -8.49 -17.50
CA ILE A 378 8.02 -7.66 -17.83
C ILE A 378 7.57 -7.88 -19.27
N ALA A 379 8.49 -7.92 -20.21
CA ALA A 379 8.21 -8.15 -21.64
C ALA A 379 7.63 -9.55 -21.89
N SER A 380 8.04 -10.55 -21.11
CA SER A 380 7.56 -11.93 -21.25
C SER A 380 6.24 -12.20 -20.51
N HIS A 381 5.81 -11.32 -19.59
CA HIS A 381 4.61 -11.46 -18.75
C HIS A 381 3.67 -10.23 -18.83
N PRO A 382 3.32 -9.75 -20.02
CA PRO A 382 2.41 -8.61 -20.13
C PRO A 382 1.03 -8.99 -19.62
N ASP A 383 0.30 -8.03 -19.04
CA ASP A 383 -1.12 -8.24 -18.78
C ASP A 383 -1.87 -8.55 -20.10
N PRO A 384 -2.69 -9.59 -20.16
CA PRO A 384 -3.34 -10.02 -21.42
C PRO A 384 -4.23 -8.94 -22.06
N GLU A 385 -4.94 -8.15 -21.25
CA GLU A 385 -5.80 -7.09 -21.76
C GLU A 385 -4.98 -5.88 -22.23
N TRP A 386 -3.90 -5.55 -21.52
CA TRP A 386 -2.96 -4.51 -21.92
C TRP A 386 -2.28 -4.86 -23.25
N ALA A 387 -1.80 -6.11 -23.39
CA ALA A 387 -1.21 -6.59 -24.63
C ALA A 387 -2.18 -6.51 -25.81
N ARG A 388 -3.46 -6.86 -25.58
CA ARG A 388 -4.52 -6.77 -26.62
C ARG A 388 -4.80 -5.34 -27.06
N LEU A 389 -4.67 -4.36 -26.17
CA LEU A 389 -4.90 -2.94 -26.49
C LEU A 389 -3.75 -2.31 -27.27
N HIS A 390 -2.57 -2.94 -27.28
CA HIS A 390 -1.35 -2.44 -27.94
C HIS A 390 -0.86 -3.30 -29.09
N ALA A 391 -1.60 -4.38 -29.44
CA ALA A 391 -1.37 -5.23 -30.60
C ALA A 391 -2.07 -4.63 -31.84
#